data_44647825f5334e329547cc9f6b54b91a
#
_entry.id   44647825f5334e329547cc9f6b54b91a
#
_cell.length_a   1.000
_cell.length_b   1.000
_cell.length_c   1.000
_cell.angle_alpha   90.00
_cell.angle_beta   90.00
_cell.angle_gamma   90.00
#
_symmetry.space_group_name_H-M   'P 1'
#
loop_
_entity.id
_entity.type
_entity.pdbx_description
1 polymer ?
#
loop_
_entity_poly.entity_id
_entity_poly.type
_entity_poly.pdbx_seq_one_letter_code
_entity_poly.pdbx_strand_id
1 'polypeptide(L)'
;MSRILILLITLVITLPAFAQEDISPERKLAIDSLALEKVRDLSKYISIVGSKNTPFSEANRVIDRAEELFAAGAEMGVSSISSDEVTYYGVREYFEHLMALNYDEVNIKWYDIQYISDLEQQPDGTFVGVITIYQRFEGRSDDGLEYKDTTKKDITIFVQKKATQIGGRTIDFWDVLLGDIRVVETTT
;
A
#
# COMPACT_ATOMS: atom_id res chain seq x y z
N MET A 1 -57.66 -44.92 -22.04
CA MET A 1 -57.40 -43.57 -21.52
C MET A 1 -56.25 -43.65 -20.54
N SER A 2 -55.05 -43.39 -21.04
CA SER A 2 -53.79 -43.45 -20.20
C SER A 2 -53.47 -42.09 -19.67
N ARG A 3 -53.46 -41.91 -18.36
CA ARG A 3 -53.07 -40.65 -17.69
C ARG A 3 -51.54 -40.67 -17.43
N ILE A 4 -50.79 -39.91 -18.22
CA ILE A 4 -49.36 -39.68 -18.03
C ILE A 4 -49.22 -38.66 -16.92
N LEU A 5 -48.69 -39.10 -15.77
CA LEU A 5 -48.33 -38.24 -14.63
C LEU A 5 -46.92 -37.70 -14.88
N ILE A 6 -46.80 -36.42 -15.27
CA ILE A 6 -45.53 -35.74 -15.45
C ILE A 6 -45.07 -35.28 -14.06
N LEU A 7 -44.04 -35.96 -13.53
CA LEU A 7 -43.38 -35.60 -12.27
C LEU A 7 -42.33 -34.50 -12.55
N LEU A 8 -42.66 -33.26 -12.19
CA LEU A 8 -41.76 -32.11 -12.32
C LEU A 8 -40.75 -32.13 -11.15
N ILE A 9 -39.54 -32.62 -11.43
CA ILE A 9 -38.43 -32.57 -10.43
C ILE A 9 -37.86 -31.17 -10.47
N THR A 10 -38.19 -30.37 -9.47
CA THR A 10 -37.56 -29.05 -9.21
C THR A 10 -36.18 -29.28 -8.60
N LEU A 11 -35.13 -29.14 -9.40
CA LEU A 11 -33.74 -29.14 -8.95
C LEU A 11 -33.48 -27.83 -8.19
N VAL A 12 -33.49 -27.88 -6.86
CA VAL A 12 -33.09 -26.75 -6.03
C VAL A 12 -31.56 -26.69 -6.02
N ILE A 13 -31.00 -25.79 -6.83
CA ILE A 13 -29.57 -25.48 -6.80
C ILE A 13 -29.33 -24.63 -5.55
N THR A 14 -28.86 -25.26 -4.47
CA THR A 14 -28.33 -24.54 -3.30
C THR A 14 -26.99 -23.96 -3.67
N LEU A 15 -26.94 -22.67 -4.03
CA LEU A 15 -25.69 -21.91 -4.12
C LEU A 15 -25.08 -21.87 -2.70
N PRO A 16 -23.79 -22.21 -2.54
CA PRO A 16 -23.12 -21.99 -1.27
C PRO A 16 -23.15 -20.48 -1.00
N ALA A 17 -23.84 -20.06 0.04
CA ALA A 17 -23.71 -18.72 0.58
C ALA A 17 -22.27 -18.64 1.14
N PHE A 18 -21.39 -17.93 0.45
CA PHE A 18 -20.11 -17.53 1.02
C PHE A 18 -20.44 -16.67 2.23
N ALA A 19 -20.19 -17.21 3.42
CA ALA A 19 -20.34 -16.44 4.64
C ALA A 19 -19.34 -15.28 4.56
N GLN A 20 -19.85 -14.07 4.45
CA GLN A 20 -19.06 -12.85 4.52
C GLN A 20 -18.43 -12.82 5.93
N GLU A 21 -17.11 -12.94 6.01
CA GLU A 21 -16.41 -12.90 7.30
C GLU A 21 -16.36 -11.43 7.74
N ASP A 22 -17.26 -11.02 8.62
CA ASP A 22 -17.26 -9.66 9.17
C ASP A 22 -16.06 -9.47 10.10
N ILE A 23 -15.27 -8.43 9.84
CA ILE A 23 -14.20 -8.00 10.73
C ILE A 23 -14.82 -7.32 11.95
N SER A 24 -14.59 -7.84 13.16
CA SER A 24 -15.09 -7.19 14.38
C SER A 24 -14.52 -5.77 14.53
N PRO A 25 -15.23 -4.85 15.22
CA PRO A 25 -14.76 -3.48 15.41
C PRO A 25 -13.36 -3.40 16.05
N GLU A 26 -13.05 -4.26 17.01
CA GLU A 26 -11.75 -4.32 17.67
C GLU A 26 -10.64 -4.76 16.71
N ARG A 27 -10.94 -5.73 15.83
CA ARG A 27 -10.01 -6.16 14.77
C ARG A 27 -9.79 -5.07 13.75
N LYS A 28 -10.85 -4.36 13.35
CA LYS A 28 -10.74 -3.23 12.43
C LYS A 28 -9.76 -2.19 12.99
N LEU A 29 -9.92 -1.80 14.25
CA LEU A 29 -9.00 -0.86 14.91
C LEU A 29 -7.54 -1.34 14.94
N ALA A 30 -7.31 -2.64 15.17
CA ALA A 30 -5.98 -3.21 15.16
C ALA A 30 -5.36 -3.21 13.74
N ILE A 31 -6.15 -3.54 12.72
CA ILE A 31 -5.75 -3.49 11.31
C ILE A 31 -5.42 -2.06 10.90
N ASP A 32 -6.28 -1.10 11.23
CA ASP A 32 -6.10 0.32 10.94
C ASP A 32 -4.80 0.84 11.57
N SER A 33 -4.55 0.49 12.84
CA SER A 33 -3.30 0.85 13.53
C SER A 33 -2.07 0.27 12.84
N LEU A 34 -2.11 -1.00 12.44
CA LEU A 34 -1.00 -1.67 11.75
C LEU A 34 -0.75 -1.07 10.35
N ALA A 35 -1.82 -0.76 9.61
CA ALA A 35 -1.72 -0.12 8.30
C ALA A 35 -1.06 1.26 8.42
N LEU A 36 -1.50 2.09 9.37
CA LEU A 36 -0.92 3.40 9.64
C LEU A 36 0.53 3.31 10.11
N GLU A 37 0.91 2.29 10.90
CA GLU A 37 2.29 2.05 11.30
C GLU A 37 3.18 1.75 10.09
N LYS A 38 2.76 0.85 9.19
CA LYS A 38 3.49 0.54 7.95
C LYS A 38 3.68 1.75 7.05
N VAL A 39 2.66 2.60 6.90
CA VAL A 39 2.75 3.85 6.14
C VAL A 39 3.74 4.82 6.77
N ARG A 40 3.77 4.94 8.11
CA ARG A 40 4.77 5.76 8.82
C ARG A 40 6.19 5.20 8.67
N ASP A 41 6.35 3.89 8.70
CA ASP A 41 7.66 3.26 8.50
C ASP A 41 8.16 3.47 7.07
N LEU A 42 7.28 3.31 6.06
CA LEU A 42 7.62 3.65 4.68
C LEU A 42 8.06 5.12 4.54
N SER A 43 7.36 6.06 5.18
CA SER A 43 7.75 7.47 5.19
C SER A 43 9.15 7.69 5.76
N LYS A 44 9.51 6.99 6.86
CA LYS A 44 10.86 7.03 7.43
C LYS A 44 11.89 6.44 6.46
N TYR A 45 11.59 5.31 5.82
CA TYR A 45 12.50 4.68 4.86
C TYR A 45 12.76 5.59 3.65
N ILE A 46 11.72 6.24 3.12
CA ILE A 46 11.86 7.23 2.06
C ILE A 46 12.77 8.39 2.50
N SER A 47 12.58 8.91 3.70
CA SER A 47 13.45 9.99 4.24
C SER A 47 14.90 9.56 4.42
N ILE A 48 15.15 8.32 4.89
CA ILE A 48 16.51 7.80 5.08
C ILE A 48 17.20 7.61 3.72
N VAL A 49 16.53 6.94 2.78
CA VAL A 49 17.11 6.64 1.45
C VAL A 49 17.28 7.92 0.62
N GLY A 50 16.35 8.87 0.71
CA GLY A 50 16.44 10.17 0.03
C GLY A 50 17.53 11.10 0.59
N SER A 51 17.95 10.89 1.83
CA SER A 51 19.01 11.71 2.46
C SER A 51 20.37 11.45 1.81
N LYS A 52 21.01 12.51 1.32
CA LYS A 52 22.37 12.46 0.73
C LYS A 52 23.48 12.12 1.73
N ASN A 53 23.17 12.16 3.02
CA ASN A 53 24.08 11.79 4.10
C ASN A 53 24.02 10.29 4.46
N THR A 54 23.08 9.53 3.90
CA THR A 54 22.92 8.10 4.18
C THR A 54 23.94 7.28 3.38
N PRO A 55 24.80 6.48 4.03
CA PRO A 55 25.73 5.61 3.31
C PRO A 55 24.99 4.61 2.42
N PHE A 56 25.56 4.33 1.23
CA PHE A 56 24.96 3.42 0.24
C PHE A 56 24.59 2.05 0.83
N SER A 57 25.46 1.47 1.67
CA SER A 57 25.19 0.18 2.31
C SER A 57 24.02 0.21 3.32
N GLU A 58 23.79 1.36 3.94
CA GLU A 58 22.65 1.56 4.83
C GLU A 58 21.38 1.76 4.02
N ALA A 59 21.41 2.60 2.98
CA ALA A 59 20.30 2.81 2.08
C ALA A 59 19.77 1.48 1.51
N ASN A 60 20.66 0.59 1.02
CA ASN A 60 20.24 -0.71 0.49
C ASN A 60 19.55 -1.59 1.56
N ARG A 61 20.06 -1.62 2.79
CA ARG A 61 19.38 -2.37 3.89
C ARG A 61 18.00 -1.81 4.21
N VAL A 62 17.83 -0.49 4.09
CA VAL A 62 16.53 0.16 4.29
C VAL A 62 15.59 -0.17 3.13
N ILE A 63 16.08 -0.21 1.89
CA ILE A 63 15.30 -0.63 0.72
C ILE A 63 14.79 -2.07 0.89
N ASP A 64 15.64 -3.01 1.31
CA ASP A 64 15.23 -4.40 1.55
C ASP A 64 14.06 -4.46 2.57
N ARG A 65 14.12 -3.67 3.64
CA ARG A 65 13.02 -3.57 4.62
C ARG A 65 11.78 -2.88 4.08
N ALA A 66 11.96 -1.89 3.20
CA ALA A 66 10.83 -1.21 2.57
C ALA A 66 10.05 -2.16 1.66
N GLU A 67 10.72 -3.01 0.89
CA GLU A 67 10.06 -4.03 0.05
C GLU A 67 9.19 -4.99 0.87
N GLU A 68 9.59 -5.35 2.09
CA GLU A 68 8.82 -6.23 2.98
C GLU A 68 7.47 -5.64 3.41
N LEU A 69 7.28 -4.32 3.27
CA LEU A 69 6.00 -3.68 3.57
C LEU A 69 4.95 -3.91 2.48
N PHE A 70 5.36 -4.26 1.25
CA PHE A 70 4.51 -4.26 0.08
C PHE A 70 4.03 -5.65 -0.34
N ALA A 71 2.89 -5.66 -1.01
CA ALA A 71 2.44 -6.82 -1.77
C ALA A 71 3.32 -7.01 -3.02
N ALA A 72 3.42 -8.25 -3.49
CA ALA A 72 4.20 -8.55 -4.69
C ALA A 72 3.68 -7.79 -5.91
N GLY A 73 4.60 -7.16 -6.65
CA GLY A 73 4.29 -6.41 -7.87
C GLY A 73 3.71 -5.02 -7.63
N ALA A 74 3.73 -4.51 -6.40
CA ALA A 74 3.30 -3.15 -6.10
C ALA A 74 4.18 -2.10 -6.80
N GLU A 75 3.55 -1.00 -7.22
CA GLU A 75 4.18 0.11 -7.92
C GLU A 75 4.02 1.44 -7.16
N MET A 76 5.00 2.31 -7.30
CA MET A 76 5.01 3.64 -6.70
C MET A 76 4.98 4.72 -7.77
N GLY A 77 3.93 5.56 -7.76
CA GLY A 77 3.76 6.68 -8.69
C GLY A 77 4.63 7.88 -8.32
N VAL A 78 5.26 8.47 -9.33
CA VAL A 78 6.04 9.70 -9.26
C VAL A 78 5.52 10.69 -10.28
N SER A 79 5.32 11.91 -9.84
CA SER A 79 4.95 13.06 -10.68
C SER A 79 5.82 14.26 -10.35
N SER A 80 5.75 15.27 -11.18
CA SER A 80 6.43 16.55 -10.98
C SER A 80 5.53 17.69 -11.47
N ILE A 81 5.72 18.88 -10.91
CA ILE A 81 5.01 20.10 -11.38
C ILE A 81 5.37 20.51 -12.81
N SER A 82 6.47 19.99 -13.34
CA SER A 82 6.94 20.28 -14.70
C SER A 82 6.39 19.31 -15.76
N SER A 83 5.64 18.29 -15.35
CA SER A 83 5.08 17.27 -16.24
C SER A 83 3.72 16.80 -15.75
N ASP A 84 2.74 16.76 -16.64
CA ASP A 84 1.43 16.16 -16.37
C ASP A 84 1.47 14.61 -16.36
N GLU A 85 2.63 14.02 -16.67
CA GLU A 85 2.81 12.58 -16.74
C GLU A 85 3.18 11.99 -15.38
N VAL A 86 2.52 10.92 -15.00
CA VAL A 86 2.85 10.11 -13.80
C VAL A 86 3.61 8.87 -14.26
N THR A 87 4.83 8.68 -13.75
CA THR A 87 5.61 7.48 -14.00
C THR A 87 5.47 6.53 -12.82
N TYR A 88 5.34 5.23 -13.10
CA TYR A 88 5.24 4.18 -12.09
C TYR A 88 6.49 3.32 -12.10
N TYR A 89 7.01 3.05 -10.92
CA TYR A 89 8.20 2.23 -10.69
C TYR A 89 7.87 1.10 -9.72
N GLY A 90 8.48 -0.06 -9.90
CA GLY A 90 8.51 -1.07 -8.85
C GLY A 90 9.14 -0.49 -7.56
N VAL A 91 8.82 -1.07 -6.39
CA VAL A 91 9.25 -0.50 -5.10
C VAL A 91 10.76 -0.28 -5.03
N ARG A 92 11.58 -1.28 -5.37
CA ARG A 92 13.05 -1.15 -5.38
C ARG A 92 13.52 -0.08 -6.35
N GLU A 93 13.00 -0.10 -7.57
CA GLU A 93 13.36 0.86 -8.62
C GLU A 93 13.05 2.31 -8.19
N TYR A 94 11.90 2.53 -7.53
CA TYR A 94 11.58 3.84 -6.96
C TYR A 94 12.66 4.32 -5.99
N PHE A 95 13.11 3.47 -5.07
CA PHE A 95 14.15 3.83 -4.11
C PHE A 95 15.52 4.04 -4.76
N GLU A 96 15.86 3.27 -5.79
CA GLU A 96 17.10 3.46 -6.56
C GLU A 96 17.09 4.80 -7.30
N HIS A 97 15.95 5.18 -7.91
CA HIS A 97 15.77 6.51 -8.48
C HIS A 97 15.87 7.61 -7.44
N LEU A 98 15.29 7.40 -6.25
CA LEU A 98 15.38 8.35 -5.14
C LEU A 98 16.83 8.60 -4.70
N MET A 99 17.65 7.55 -4.59
CA MET A 99 19.08 7.70 -4.30
C MET A 99 19.83 8.46 -5.39
N ALA A 100 19.43 8.26 -6.66
CA ALA A 100 20.07 8.83 -7.84
C ALA A 100 19.66 10.28 -8.15
N LEU A 101 18.73 10.88 -7.38
CA LEU A 101 18.32 12.27 -7.59
C LEU A 101 19.53 13.22 -7.55
N ASN A 102 19.62 14.10 -8.54
CA ASN A 102 20.74 15.03 -8.68
C ASN A 102 20.49 16.33 -7.90
N TYR A 103 20.40 16.21 -6.56
CA TYR A 103 20.34 17.31 -5.61
C TYR A 103 21.40 17.08 -4.54
N ASP A 104 21.94 18.16 -3.97
CA ASP A 104 22.89 18.10 -2.85
C ASP A 104 22.17 17.88 -1.52
N GLU A 105 20.92 18.36 -1.44
CA GLU A 105 20.02 18.13 -0.29
C GLU A 105 18.64 17.70 -0.79
N VAL A 106 18.10 16.64 -0.17
CA VAL A 106 16.73 16.14 -0.43
C VAL A 106 16.01 16.00 0.90
N ASN A 107 14.81 16.56 1.00
CA ASN A 107 13.92 16.46 2.14
C ASN A 107 12.52 16.01 1.66
N ILE A 108 12.09 14.84 2.15
CA ILE A 108 10.79 14.28 1.82
C ILE A 108 10.03 14.05 3.13
N LYS A 109 8.83 14.61 3.22
CA LYS A 109 7.96 14.48 4.39
C LYS A 109 6.56 14.06 3.97
N TRP A 110 6.03 13.08 4.67
CA TRP A 110 4.63 12.70 4.58
C TRP A 110 3.85 13.28 5.75
N TYR A 111 2.66 13.79 5.49
CA TYR A 111 1.77 14.39 6.48
C TYR A 111 0.31 14.14 6.11
N ASP A 112 -0.62 14.47 7.01
CA ASP A 112 -2.06 14.26 6.87
C ASP A 112 -2.41 12.83 6.42
N ILE A 113 -1.81 11.84 7.11
CA ILE A 113 -2.05 10.43 6.84
C ILE A 113 -3.46 10.11 7.33
N GLN A 114 -4.39 9.87 6.40
CA GLN A 114 -5.81 9.64 6.68
C GLN A 114 -6.28 8.31 6.09
N TYR A 115 -7.12 7.62 6.85
CA TYR A 115 -7.83 6.46 6.38
C TYR A 115 -9.12 6.94 5.70
N ILE A 116 -9.26 6.75 4.39
CA ILE A 116 -10.38 7.33 3.61
C ILE A 116 -11.45 6.32 3.23
N SER A 117 -11.16 5.04 3.28
CA SER A 117 -12.15 4.00 2.93
C SER A 117 -12.31 2.96 4.02
N ASP A 118 -13.51 2.41 4.11
CA ASP A 118 -13.71 1.15 4.81
C ASP A 118 -13.04 0.01 4.05
N LEU A 119 -12.70 -1.06 4.78
CA LEU A 119 -12.15 -2.27 4.19
C LEU A 119 -13.26 -3.01 3.43
N GLU A 120 -13.05 -3.21 2.13
CA GLU A 120 -13.95 -3.95 1.25
C GLU A 120 -13.46 -5.37 1.03
N GLN A 121 -14.29 -6.36 1.36
CA GLN A 121 -13.96 -7.76 1.13
C GLN A 121 -13.96 -8.10 -0.36
N GLN A 122 -12.88 -8.73 -0.81
CA GLN A 122 -12.73 -9.24 -2.17
C GLN A 122 -13.21 -10.69 -2.28
N PRO A 123 -13.51 -11.20 -3.48
CA PRO A 123 -13.97 -12.58 -3.69
C PRO A 123 -12.98 -13.66 -3.21
N ASP A 124 -11.69 -13.35 -3.09
CA ASP A 124 -10.65 -14.24 -2.59
C ASP A 124 -10.50 -14.22 -1.05
N GLY A 125 -11.34 -13.45 -0.36
CA GLY A 125 -11.30 -13.29 1.09
C GLY A 125 -10.31 -12.23 1.60
N THR A 126 -9.55 -11.58 0.73
CA THR A 126 -8.72 -10.42 1.06
C THR A 126 -9.61 -9.20 1.29
N PHE A 127 -9.19 -8.29 2.18
CA PHE A 127 -9.83 -6.98 2.31
C PHE A 127 -8.92 -5.91 1.73
N VAL A 128 -9.52 -4.94 1.05
CA VAL A 128 -8.82 -3.82 0.42
C VAL A 128 -9.34 -2.51 0.97
N GLY A 129 -8.41 -1.59 1.28
CA GLY A 129 -8.72 -0.22 1.69
C GLY A 129 -7.72 0.75 1.07
N VAL A 130 -7.93 2.04 1.30
CA VAL A 130 -7.07 3.12 0.78
C VAL A 130 -6.70 4.08 1.91
N ILE A 131 -5.43 4.45 1.98
CA ILE A 131 -4.93 5.52 2.84
C ILE A 131 -4.45 6.66 1.97
N THR A 132 -4.98 7.85 2.19
CA THR A 132 -4.47 9.07 1.55
C THR A 132 -3.38 9.71 2.39
N ILE A 133 -2.32 10.17 1.72
CA ILE A 133 -1.25 10.96 2.32
C ILE A 133 -0.94 12.19 1.46
N TYR A 134 -0.33 13.18 2.07
CA TYR A 134 0.34 14.27 1.37
C TYR A 134 1.85 14.13 1.54
N GLN A 135 2.56 14.18 0.42
CA GLN A 135 4.02 14.17 0.37
C GLN A 135 4.51 15.55 0.00
N ARG A 136 5.38 16.14 0.80
CA ARG A 136 6.18 17.31 0.41
C ARG A 136 7.56 16.84 0.01
N PHE A 137 7.99 17.25 -1.16
CA PHE A 137 9.35 17.08 -1.66
C PHE A 137 10.05 18.43 -1.72
N GLU A 138 11.28 18.51 -1.25
CA GLU A 138 12.16 19.65 -1.38
C GLU A 138 13.54 19.15 -1.81
N GLY A 139 14.01 19.63 -2.96
CA GLY A 139 15.36 19.37 -3.49
C GLY A 139 16.13 20.67 -3.64
N ARG A 140 17.39 20.71 -3.20
CA ARG A 140 18.26 21.86 -3.33
C ARG A 140 19.60 21.44 -3.90
N SER A 141 20.16 22.24 -4.81
CA SER A 141 21.50 22.08 -5.36
C SER A 141 22.39 23.24 -4.94
N ASP A 142 23.70 23.02 -4.85
CA ASP A 142 24.71 24.02 -4.43
C ASP A 142 24.78 25.23 -5.37
N ASP A 143 24.35 25.09 -6.64
CA ASP A 143 24.23 26.19 -7.60
C ASP A 143 23.01 27.10 -7.36
N GLY A 144 22.22 26.83 -6.28
CA GLY A 144 21.06 27.60 -5.89
C GLY A 144 19.75 27.20 -6.54
N LEU A 145 19.72 26.10 -7.32
CA LEU A 145 18.48 25.52 -7.80
C LEU A 145 17.67 24.94 -6.65
N GLU A 146 16.41 25.37 -6.51
CA GLU A 146 15.45 24.81 -5.58
C GLU A 146 14.25 24.26 -6.32
N TYR A 147 13.82 23.05 -5.94
CA TYR A 147 12.59 22.43 -6.40
C TYR A 147 11.71 22.05 -5.20
N LYS A 148 10.42 22.41 -5.25
CA LYS A 148 9.45 22.06 -4.19
C LYS A 148 8.14 21.66 -4.84
N ASP A 149 7.56 20.58 -4.33
CA ASP A 149 6.20 20.20 -4.65
C ASP A 149 5.47 19.59 -3.45
N THR A 150 4.15 19.49 -3.60
CA THR A 150 3.28 18.74 -2.72
C THR A 150 2.43 17.81 -3.57
N THR A 151 2.53 16.52 -3.30
CA THR A 151 1.79 15.49 -4.02
C THR A 151 0.83 14.79 -3.07
N LYS A 152 -0.46 14.74 -3.44
CA LYS A 152 -1.46 13.89 -2.81
C LYS A 152 -1.37 12.50 -3.42
N LYS A 153 -1.29 11.48 -2.56
CA LYS A 153 -1.16 10.09 -2.99
C LYS A 153 -2.14 9.20 -2.26
N ASP A 154 -2.67 8.21 -2.95
CA ASP A 154 -3.47 7.14 -2.40
C ASP A 154 -2.64 5.85 -2.36
N ILE A 155 -2.63 5.21 -1.20
CA ILE A 155 -1.92 3.96 -0.92
C ILE A 155 -2.96 2.86 -0.76
N THR A 156 -2.95 1.87 -1.63
CA THR A 156 -3.78 0.67 -1.48
C THR A 156 -3.29 -0.15 -0.29
N ILE A 157 -4.21 -0.66 0.52
CA ILE A 157 -3.93 -1.54 1.65
C ILE A 157 -4.58 -2.88 1.39
N PHE A 158 -3.80 -3.95 1.46
CA PHE A 158 -4.28 -5.34 1.43
C PHE A 158 -4.23 -5.93 2.83
N VAL A 159 -5.35 -6.53 3.25
CA VAL A 159 -5.47 -7.19 4.54
C VAL A 159 -5.88 -8.64 4.30
N GLN A 160 -5.04 -9.58 4.71
CA GLN A 160 -5.26 -11.00 4.48
C GLN A 160 -5.07 -11.81 5.77
N LYS A 161 -5.87 -12.84 5.91
CA LYS A 161 -5.71 -13.78 7.01
C LYS A 161 -4.60 -14.76 6.68
N LYS A 162 -3.61 -14.87 7.55
CA LYS A 162 -2.52 -15.85 7.45
C LYS A 162 -2.50 -16.75 8.68
N ALA A 163 -2.01 -17.95 8.49
CA ALA A 163 -1.78 -18.90 9.57
C ALA A 163 -0.29 -19.18 9.72
N THR A 164 0.19 -19.26 10.95
CA THR A 164 1.55 -19.68 11.28
C THR A 164 1.55 -20.77 12.32
N GLN A 165 2.57 -21.61 12.35
CA GLN A 165 2.73 -22.63 13.38
C GLN A 165 3.75 -22.18 14.43
N ILE A 166 3.28 -22.08 15.67
CA ILE A 166 4.13 -21.76 16.83
C ILE A 166 3.94 -22.85 17.87
N GLY A 167 5.03 -23.58 18.21
CA GLY A 167 5.00 -24.65 19.21
C GLY A 167 4.02 -25.78 18.88
N GLY A 168 3.82 -26.10 17.59
CA GLY A 168 2.89 -27.14 17.13
C GLY A 168 1.41 -26.72 17.11
N ARG A 169 1.11 -25.45 17.38
CA ARG A 169 -0.24 -24.89 17.26
C ARG A 169 -0.33 -23.96 16.06
N THR A 170 -1.40 -24.06 15.29
CA THR A 170 -1.72 -23.09 14.24
C THR A 170 -2.34 -21.86 14.88
N ILE A 171 -1.76 -20.69 14.58
CA ILE A 171 -2.25 -19.39 15.04
C ILE A 171 -2.59 -18.57 13.80
N ASP A 172 -3.83 -18.11 13.72
CA ASP A 172 -4.31 -17.21 12.67
C ASP A 172 -4.03 -15.76 13.07
N PHE A 173 -3.52 -14.97 12.11
CA PHE A 173 -3.32 -13.54 12.28
C PHE A 173 -3.69 -12.78 11.00
N TRP A 174 -3.93 -11.50 11.14
CA TRP A 174 -4.15 -10.60 10.01
C TRP A 174 -2.83 -9.96 9.61
N ASP A 175 -2.46 -10.14 8.36
CA ASP A 175 -1.31 -9.50 7.74
C ASP A 175 -1.78 -8.31 6.91
N VAL A 176 -1.07 -7.21 7.02
CA VAL A 176 -1.35 -5.97 6.27
C VAL A 176 -0.18 -5.70 5.35
N LEU A 177 -0.45 -5.55 4.06
CA LEU A 177 0.56 -5.18 3.05
C LEU A 177 0.13 -3.90 2.35
N LEU A 178 1.11 -3.07 2.02
CA LEU A 178 0.91 -1.93 1.14
C LEU A 178 0.85 -2.43 -0.31
N GLY A 179 -0.05 -1.87 -1.09
CA GLY A 179 -0.14 -2.07 -2.52
C GLY A 179 0.40 -0.87 -3.28
N ASP A 180 -0.19 -0.62 -4.45
CA ASP A 180 0.19 0.51 -5.29
C ASP A 180 0.03 1.84 -4.57
N ILE A 181 0.97 2.75 -4.85
CA ILE A 181 0.91 4.14 -4.44
C ILE A 181 0.62 4.98 -5.68
N ARG A 182 -0.61 5.49 -5.77
CA ARG A 182 -1.10 6.26 -6.90
C ARG A 182 -1.02 7.75 -6.63
N VAL A 183 -0.56 8.53 -7.61
CA VAL A 183 -0.61 9.99 -7.56
C VAL A 183 -2.04 10.43 -7.88
N VAL A 184 -2.59 11.29 -7.03
CA VAL A 184 -3.92 11.91 -7.22
C VAL A 184 -3.76 13.29 -7.85
N GLU A 185 -2.88 14.12 -7.26
CA GLU A 185 -2.58 15.47 -7.76
C GLU A 185 -1.21 15.93 -7.28
N THR A 186 -0.58 16.84 -8.00
CA THR A 186 0.67 17.50 -7.63
C THR A 186 0.51 19.00 -7.75
N THR A 187 0.93 19.74 -6.71
CA THR A 187 0.83 21.19 -6.61
C THR A 187 2.15 21.80 -6.13
N THR A 188 2.31 23.10 -6.28
CA THR A 188 3.45 23.89 -5.74
C THR A 188 3.22 24.26 -4.27
#